data_68c99c5a2d0638d5bb4a49c79e394de6
#
_entry.id   68c99c5a2d0638d5bb4a49c79e394de6
#
_cell.length_a   1.000
_cell.length_b   1.000
_cell.length_c   1.000
_cell.angle_alpha   90.00
_cell.angle_beta   90.00
_cell.angle_gamma   90.00
#
_symmetry.space_group_name_H-M   'P 1'
#
loop_
_entity.id
_entity.type
_entity.pdbx_description
1 polymer ?
#
loop_
_entity_poly.entity_id
_entity_poly.type
_entity_poly.pdbx_seq_one_letter_code
_entity_poly.pdbx_strand_id
1 'polypeptide(L)'
;MSARPRVRVDTVARPLRFRYSPEPWSDGRVRDRVLKPLQDNIGARSVAPRFDSTGGWTTHRFAMDNGDLALFARRDEEAYWLGNTETPRALWRTEKFGWEEVPYQVARWAQRELLATLHEEAPWLAEFSYVSWFFLPVFMSKDGRRSTRAFFREHAAGFPDADWAKATSFVEEFLYTGALDDYREVMAGKLGTSAQVDRVRMSAAIGEFVAGRILVDAGYTITPEIEVATGHSLDYRARKNGTNLLIEVTRPQIPENRAASGAVAAVRDTAATKTSGQLAAHGGGAVLFVDCSSFDDEDWAAVRGEQPDVHHRPAVVYRARPDGSVEGYRTGSVGLDLGDTVTFVD
;
A
#
# COMPACT_ATOMS: atom_id res chain seq x y z
N MET A 1 -15.54 -21.98 13.89
CA MET A 1 -14.67 -21.17 13.00
C MET A 1 -15.60 -20.19 12.29
N SER A 2 -15.63 -18.93 12.75
CA SER A 2 -16.47 -17.88 12.18
C SER A 2 -15.80 -17.36 10.90
N ALA A 3 -16.52 -17.40 9.77
CA ALA A 3 -16.09 -16.83 8.52
C ALA A 3 -15.88 -15.31 8.72
N ARG A 4 -14.67 -14.80 8.51
CA ARG A 4 -14.38 -13.37 8.49
C ARG A 4 -15.22 -12.70 7.40
N PRO A 5 -15.81 -11.53 7.64
CA PRO A 5 -16.57 -10.83 6.62
C PRO A 5 -15.64 -10.47 5.43
N ARG A 6 -16.02 -10.86 4.23
CA ARG A 6 -15.32 -10.49 2.99
C ARG A 6 -15.58 -9.01 2.73
N VAL A 7 -14.57 -8.18 2.94
CA VAL A 7 -14.62 -6.78 2.52
C VAL A 7 -14.38 -6.73 1.02
N ARG A 8 -15.41 -6.37 0.24
CA ARG A 8 -15.26 -6.03 -1.17
C ARG A 8 -14.71 -4.60 -1.22
N VAL A 9 -13.41 -4.47 -1.39
CA VAL A 9 -12.82 -3.18 -1.70
C VAL A 9 -12.56 -3.14 -3.20
N ASP A 10 -13.22 -2.23 -3.91
CA ASP A 10 -12.89 -1.88 -5.29
C ASP A 10 -11.59 -1.07 -5.28
N THR A 11 -10.48 -1.75 -5.08
CA THR A 11 -9.16 -1.14 -5.14
C THR A 11 -8.77 -0.88 -6.58
N VAL A 12 -8.37 0.34 -6.87
CA VAL A 12 -7.81 0.76 -8.17
C VAL A 12 -6.54 -0.03 -8.48
N ALA A 13 -5.78 -0.37 -7.47
CA ALA A 13 -4.61 -1.23 -7.58
C ALA A 13 -4.99 -2.70 -7.43
N ARG A 14 -4.51 -3.51 -8.37
CA ARG A 14 -4.70 -4.97 -8.34
C ARG A 14 -3.38 -5.63 -7.99
N PRO A 15 -3.13 -5.95 -6.72
CA PRO A 15 -1.98 -6.76 -6.34
C PRO A 15 -2.02 -8.11 -7.05
N LEU A 16 -0.88 -8.78 -7.15
CA LEU A 16 -0.79 -10.13 -7.72
C LEU A 16 -1.74 -11.06 -6.95
N ARG A 17 -2.57 -11.79 -7.71
CA ARG A 17 -3.54 -12.73 -7.17
C ARG A 17 -3.37 -14.08 -7.81
N PHE A 18 -3.54 -15.13 -7.02
CA PHE A 18 -3.57 -16.48 -7.53
C PHE A 18 -4.84 -16.73 -8.35
N ARG A 19 -4.66 -17.48 -9.43
CA ARG A 19 -5.74 -18.17 -10.11
C ARG A 19 -5.73 -19.62 -9.68
N TYR A 20 -6.90 -20.15 -9.42
CA TYR A 20 -7.12 -21.52 -9.02
C TYR A 20 -7.71 -22.33 -10.19
N SER A 21 -7.26 -23.57 -10.36
CA SER A 21 -7.86 -24.53 -11.29
C SER A 21 -8.24 -25.80 -10.51
N PRO A 22 -9.52 -26.19 -10.48
CA PRO A 22 -10.00 -27.40 -9.84
C PRO A 22 -9.85 -28.63 -10.75
N GLU A 23 -8.82 -28.68 -11.58
CA GLU A 23 -8.60 -29.73 -12.54
C GLU A 23 -7.21 -30.35 -12.36
N PRO A 24 -7.04 -31.65 -12.70
CA PRO A 24 -5.73 -32.30 -12.65
C PRO A 24 -4.81 -31.73 -13.73
N TRP A 25 -3.57 -31.47 -13.36
CA TRP A 25 -2.52 -30.97 -14.25
C TRP A 25 -1.32 -31.93 -14.24
N SER A 26 -1.01 -32.49 -15.41
CA SER A 26 0.24 -33.21 -15.64
C SER A 26 1.33 -32.28 -16.16
N ASP A 27 2.60 -32.68 -16.10
CA ASP A 27 3.71 -31.92 -16.70
C ASP A 27 3.53 -31.70 -18.20
N GLY A 28 3.00 -32.67 -18.91
CA GLY A 28 2.64 -32.53 -20.33
C GLY A 28 1.59 -31.44 -20.54
N ARG A 29 0.52 -31.44 -19.73
CA ARG A 29 -0.52 -30.40 -19.80
C ARG A 29 0.02 -29.01 -19.46
N VAL A 30 0.87 -28.90 -18.46
CA VAL A 30 1.54 -27.62 -18.11
C VAL A 30 2.38 -27.13 -19.29
N ARG A 31 3.18 -28.01 -19.89
CA ARG A 31 3.99 -27.67 -21.07
C ARG A 31 3.13 -27.17 -22.22
N ASP A 32 2.10 -27.92 -22.59
CA ASP A 32 1.32 -27.65 -23.80
C ASP A 32 0.33 -26.49 -23.64
N ARG A 33 -0.24 -26.31 -22.44
CA ARG A 33 -1.32 -25.36 -22.19
C ARG A 33 -0.87 -24.09 -21.47
N VAL A 34 0.30 -24.11 -20.83
CA VAL A 34 0.84 -22.96 -20.10
C VAL A 34 2.14 -22.47 -20.73
N LEU A 35 3.18 -23.30 -20.75
CA LEU A 35 4.50 -22.85 -21.20
C LEU A 35 4.51 -22.51 -22.70
N LYS A 36 4.04 -23.42 -23.56
CA LYS A 36 4.10 -23.22 -25.01
C LYS A 36 3.37 -21.94 -25.47
N PRO A 37 2.14 -21.65 -25.05
CA PRO A 37 1.50 -20.38 -25.41
C PRO A 37 2.26 -19.14 -24.92
N LEU A 38 2.87 -19.18 -23.75
CA LEU A 38 3.68 -18.08 -23.22
C LEU A 38 5.01 -17.96 -23.98
N GLN A 39 5.62 -19.07 -24.36
CA GLN A 39 6.83 -19.10 -25.18
C GLN A 39 6.58 -18.49 -26.56
N ASP A 40 5.50 -18.90 -27.23
CA ASP A 40 5.15 -18.42 -28.56
C ASP A 40 4.80 -16.92 -28.60
N ASN A 41 4.22 -16.39 -27.50
CA ASN A 41 3.77 -15.00 -27.42
C ASN A 41 4.82 -14.04 -26.81
N ILE A 42 5.56 -14.46 -25.81
CA ILE A 42 6.40 -13.59 -24.99
C ILE A 42 7.76 -14.20 -24.58
N GLY A 43 8.21 -15.23 -25.31
CA GLY A 43 9.53 -15.82 -25.11
C GLY A 43 9.72 -16.52 -23.76
N ALA A 44 8.65 -17.11 -23.20
CA ALA A 44 8.73 -17.76 -21.90
C ALA A 44 9.59 -19.03 -21.95
N ARG A 45 10.36 -19.24 -20.90
CA ARG A 45 11.14 -20.46 -20.69
C ARG A 45 10.91 -21.02 -19.30
N SER A 46 10.93 -22.34 -19.18
CA SER A 46 10.93 -22.99 -17.89
C SER A 46 12.31 -22.85 -17.26
N VAL A 47 12.35 -22.38 -16.03
CA VAL A 47 13.56 -22.26 -15.22
C VAL A 47 13.35 -23.00 -13.90
N ALA A 48 14.44 -23.47 -13.29
CA ALA A 48 14.34 -24.16 -12.00
C ALA A 48 13.79 -23.19 -10.94
N PRO A 49 12.80 -23.59 -10.13
CA PRO A 49 12.44 -22.86 -8.93
C PRO A 49 13.66 -22.67 -8.03
N ARG A 50 13.75 -21.55 -7.36
CA ARG A 50 14.86 -21.23 -6.42
C ARG A 50 14.67 -21.92 -5.07
N PHE A 51 13.42 -22.19 -4.76
CA PHE A 51 13.04 -22.79 -3.48
C PHE A 51 12.20 -24.04 -3.71
N ASP A 52 12.46 -25.04 -2.91
CA ASP A 52 11.63 -26.23 -2.89
C ASP A 52 10.26 -25.91 -2.29
N SER A 53 9.23 -26.47 -2.88
CA SER A 53 7.89 -26.48 -2.30
C SER A 53 7.77 -27.61 -1.28
N THR A 54 6.94 -27.41 -0.28
CA THR A 54 6.61 -28.43 0.74
C THR A 54 5.18 -28.97 0.51
N GLY A 55 4.83 -30.06 1.17
CA GLY A 55 3.46 -30.58 1.17
C GLY A 55 3.03 -31.26 -0.14
N GLY A 56 3.97 -31.85 -0.88
CA GLY A 56 3.67 -32.65 -2.09
C GLY A 56 3.29 -31.83 -3.33
N TRP A 57 3.53 -30.54 -3.33
CA TRP A 57 3.30 -29.67 -4.48
C TRP A 57 4.43 -29.83 -5.53
N THR A 58 4.05 -29.99 -6.79
CA THR A 58 4.98 -29.84 -7.92
C THR A 58 4.93 -28.41 -8.38
N THR A 59 6.09 -27.73 -8.43
CA THR A 59 6.17 -26.31 -8.74
C THR A 59 6.94 -26.04 -10.02
N HIS A 60 6.50 -25.04 -10.77
CA HIS A 60 7.11 -24.59 -12.00
C HIS A 60 7.32 -23.06 -11.93
N ARG A 61 8.45 -22.61 -12.42
CA ARG A 61 8.79 -21.21 -12.61
C ARG A 61 9.03 -20.91 -14.06
N PHE A 62 8.41 -19.86 -14.58
CA PHE A 62 8.55 -19.41 -15.95
C PHE A 62 9.11 -18.00 -15.96
N ALA A 63 10.20 -17.78 -16.68
CA ALA A 63 10.79 -16.46 -16.90
C ALA A 63 10.58 -16.03 -18.34
N MET A 64 10.22 -14.78 -18.58
CA MET A 64 9.96 -14.19 -19.89
C MET A 64 11.09 -13.23 -20.29
N ASP A 65 11.26 -13.02 -21.58
CA ASP A 65 12.35 -12.17 -22.11
C ASP A 65 12.20 -10.68 -21.70
N ASN A 66 10.98 -10.24 -21.41
CA ASN A 66 10.69 -8.89 -20.91
C ASN A 66 10.91 -8.71 -19.39
N GLY A 67 11.41 -9.73 -18.69
CA GLY A 67 11.59 -9.75 -17.26
C GLY A 67 10.31 -10.08 -16.46
N ASP A 68 9.20 -10.41 -17.12
CA ASP A 68 8.03 -10.94 -16.44
C ASP A 68 8.29 -12.36 -15.93
N LEU A 69 7.53 -12.76 -14.93
CA LEU A 69 7.61 -14.10 -14.40
C LEU A 69 6.23 -14.68 -14.10
N ALA A 70 6.14 -15.99 -14.07
CA ALA A 70 4.99 -16.70 -13.60
C ALA A 70 5.38 -17.94 -12.80
N LEU A 71 4.53 -18.27 -11.85
CA LEU A 71 4.66 -19.38 -10.92
C LEU A 71 3.44 -20.28 -11.05
N PHE A 72 3.66 -21.58 -11.09
CA PHE A 72 2.59 -22.56 -11.17
C PHE A 72 2.86 -23.68 -10.17
N ALA A 73 1.91 -23.96 -9.30
CA ALA A 73 1.96 -25.06 -8.35
C ALA A 73 0.78 -25.98 -8.62
N ARG A 74 1.02 -27.29 -8.64
CA ARG A 74 0.00 -28.31 -8.84
C ARG A 74 0.15 -29.46 -7.83
N ARG A 75 -0.98 -30.04 -7.47
CA ARG A 75 -1.06 -31.26 -6.67
C ARG A 75 -2.41 -31.92 -6.97
N ASP A 76 -2.40 -33.24 -7.18
CA ASP A 76 -3.60 -34.05 -7.42
C ASP A 76 -4.54 -33.40 -8.45
N GLU A 77 -5.70 -32.94 -8.02
CA GLU A 77 -6.75 -32.36 -8.86
C GLU A 77 -6.85 -30.82 -8.73
N GLU A 78 -5.80 -30.17 -8.25
CA GLU A 78 -5.81 -28.72 -8.07
C GLU A 78 -4.51 -28.06 -8.52
N ALA A 79 -4.61 -26.82 -9.00
CA ALA A 79 -3.46 -26.03 -9.37
C ALA A 79 -3.67 -24.54 -9.10
N TYR A 80 -2.57 -23.86 -8.84
CA TYR A 80 -2.51 -22.42 -8.61
C TYR A 80 -1.52 -21.77 -9.56
N TRP A 81 -1.95 -20.65 -10.15
CA TRP A 81 -1.15 -19.80 -11.01
C TRP A 81 -1.01 -18.41 -10.42
N LEU A 82 0.19 -17.87 -10.42
CA LEU A 82 0.50 -16.49 -10.08
C LEU A 82 1.47 -15.93 -11.11
N GLY A 83 1.23 -14.74 -11.63
CA GLY A 83 2.15 -14.11 -12.56
C GLY A 83 1.88 -12.62 -12.73
N ASN A 84 2.93 -11.88 -13.06
CA ASN A 84 2.83 -10.48 -13.47
C ASN A 84 2.70 -10.33 -14.99
N THR A 85 2.39 -11.40 -15.67
CA THR A 85 2.24 -11.52 -17.11
C THR A 85 0.83 -11.97 -17.48
N GLU A 86 0.61 -12.17 -18.78
CA GLU A 86 -0.65 -12.68 -19.33
C GLU A 86 -1.00 -14.06 -18.76
N THR A 87 -2.26 -14.25 -18.41
CA THR A 87 -2.74 -15.56 -17.97
C THR A 87 -3.03 -16.43 -19.18
N PRO A 88 -2.50 -17.65 -19.27
CA PRO A 88 -2.81 -18.58 -20.35
C PRO A 88 -4.31 -18.84 -20.47
N ARG A 89 -4.81 -18.99 -21.70
CA ARG A 89 -6.25 -19.22 -21.96
C ARG A 89 -6.83 -20.40 -21.20
N ALA A 90 -6.02 -21.43 -20.99
CA ALA A 90 -6.41 -22.61 -20.22
C ALA A 90 -6.83 -22.31 -18.77
N LEU A 91 -6.43 -21.13 -18.25
CA LEU A 91 -6.69 -20.68 -16.89
C LEU A 91 -7.72 -19.53 -16.79
N TRP A 92 -8.31 -19.08 -17.89
CA TRP A 92 -9.19 -17.91 -17.92
C TRP A 92 -10.46 -18.03 -17.07
N ARG A 93 -10.96 -19.23 -16.88
CA ARG A 93 -12.19 -19.48 -16.10
C ARG A 93 -11.92 -19.90 -14.67
N THR A 94 -10.65 -19.85 -14.23
CA THR A 94 -10.31 -20.17 -12.85
C THR A 94 -10.67 -19.02 -11.93
N GLU A 95 -11.12 -19.33 -10.72
CA GLU A 95 -11.37 -18.35 -9.68
C GLU A 95 -10.08 -17.65 -9.26
N LYS A 96 -10.21 -16.43 -8.73
CA LYS A 96 -9.08 -15.66 -8.20
C LYS A 96 -9.05 -15.74 -6.69
N PHE A 97 -7.87 -16.00 -6.16
CA PHE A 97 -7.61 -16.09 -4.73
C PHE A 97 -6.49 -15.13 -4.31
N GLY A 98 -6.60 -14.57 -3.11
CA GLY A 98 -5.52 -13.83 -2.46
C GLY A 98 -4.48 -14.80 -1.86
N TRP A 99 -3.41 -14.22 -1.27
CA TRP A 99 -2.36 -14.99 -0.61
C TRP A 99 -2.86 -15.87 0.55
N GLU A 100 -3.83 -15.37 1.29
CA GLU A 100 -4.35 -16.04 2.49
C GLU A 100 -5.35 -17.16 2.18
N GLU A 101 -5.98 -17.11 1.01
CA GLU A 101 -6.96 -18.10 0.57
C GLU A 101 -6.28 -19.29 -0.15
N VAL A 102 -5.01 -19.14 -0.48
CA VAL A 102 -4.18 -20.17 -1.12
C VAL A 102 -3.54 -21.04 -0.04
N PRO A 103 -3.33 -22.37 -0.27
CA PRO A 103 -2.62 -23.22 0.68
C PRO A 103 -1.31 -22.58 1.12
N TYR A 104 -1.06 -22.55 2.43
CA TYR A 104 0.10 -21.88 3.04
C TYR A 104 1.43 -22.21 2.35
N GLN A 105 1.63 -23.49 1.99
CA GLN A 105 2.85 -23.95 1.32
C GLN A 105 3.05 -23.28 -0.04
N VAL A 106 1.97 -23.14 -0.82
CA VAL A 106 1.98 -22.50 -2.14
C VAL A 106 2.20 -21.00 -2.01
N ALA A 107 1.44 -20.33 -1.12
CA ALA A 107 1.58 -18.91 -0.88
C ALA A 107 3.00 -18.55 -0.41
N ARG A 108 3.52 -19.30 0.56
CA ARG A 108 4.88 -19.10 1.09
C ARG A 108 5.96 -19.31 0.04
N TRP A 109 5.86 -20.39 -0.76
CA TRP A 109 6.78 -20.66 -1.83
C TRP A 109 6.78 -19.51 -2.86
N ALA A 110 5.60 -19.12 -3.33
CA ALA A 110 5.46 -18.06 -4.32
C ALA A 110 5.99 -16.70 -3.81
N GLN A 111 5.72 -16.34 -2.56
CA GLN A 111 6.26 -15.13 -1.96
C GLN A 111 7.80 -15.13 -1.91
N ARG A 112 8.42 -16.26 -1.56
CA ARG A 112 9.89 -16.39 -1.56
C ARG A 112 10.48 -16.24 -2.96
N GLU A 113 9.87 -16.86 -3.98
CA GLU A 113 10.31 -16.72 -5.38
C GLU A 113 10.22 -15.27 -5.85
N LEU A 114 9.13 -14.59 -5.53
CA LEU A 114 8.92 -13.17 -5.90
C LEU A 114 9.88 -12.24 -5.15
N LEU A 115 10.08 -12.43 -3.85
CA LEU A 115 11.03 -11.63 -3.06
C LEU A 115 12.46 -11.78 -3.57
N ALA A 116 12.89 -13.02 -3.86
CA ALA A 116 14.22 -13.25 -4.44
C ALA A 116 14.37 -12.55 -5.80
N THR A 117 13.33 -12.56 -6.63
CA THR A 117 13.35 -11.84 -7.91
C THR A 117 13.35 -10.33 -7.71
N LEU A 118 12.56 -9.82 -6.75
CA LEU A 118 12.55 -8.40 -6.38
C LEU A 118 13.93 -7.91 -5.96
N HIS A 119 14.62 -8.67 -5.10
CA HIS A 119 15.94 -8.29 -4.59
C HIS A 119 17.05 -8.42 -5.65
N GLU A 120 16.88 -9.28 -6.65
CA GLU A 120 17.80 -9.29 -7.81
C GLU A 120 17.59 -8.06 -8.71
N GLU A 121 16.35 -7.67 -8.96
CA GLU A 121 16.01 -6.51 -9.78
C GLU A 121 16.24 -5.18 -9.07
N ALA A 122 16.12 -5.16 -7.76
CA ALA A 122 16.25 -3.98 -6.90
C ALA A 122 16.98 -4.34 -5.59
N PRO A 123 18.33 -4.54 -5.64
CA PRO A 123 19.11 -5.02 -4.49
C PRO A 123 19.00 -4.13 -3.24
N TRP A 124 18.76 -2.84 -3.43
CA TRP A 124 18.57 -1.89 -2.33
C TRP A 124 17.35 -2.22 -1.43
N LEU A 125 16.34 -2.94 -1.96
CA LEU A 125 15.16 -3.38 -1.19
C LEU A 125 15.48 -4.54 -0.23
N ALA A 126 16.62 -5.20 -0.37
CA ALA A 126 16.99 -6.30 0.51
C ALA A 126 17.21 -5.85 1.98
N GLU A 127 17.57 -4.59 2.19
CA GLU A 127 17.74 -3.98 3.52
C GLU A 127 16.39 -3.63 4.18
N PHE A 128 15.29 -3.58 3.41
CA PHE A 128 13.95 -3.20 3.84
C PHE A 128 12.99 -4.38 3.69
N SER A 129 13.11 -5.36 4.57
CA SER A 129 12.42 -6.65 4.44
C SER A 129 10.90 -6.55 4.59
N TYR A 130 10.40 -5.67 5.48
CA TYR A 130 8.96 -5.44 5.65
C TYR A 130 8.36 -4.61 4.53
N VAL A 131 9.04 -3.56 4.07
CA VAL A 131 8.66 -2.80 2.87
C VAL A 131 8.62 -3.73 1.66
N SER A 132 9.66 -4.56 1.46
CA SER A 132 9.72 -5.54 0.38
C SER A 132 8.56 -6.52 0.43
N TRP A 133 8.27 -7.08 1.60
CA TRP A 133 7.18 -8.02 1.80
C TRP A 133 5.82 -7.35 1.67
N PHE A 134 5.62 -6.21 2.32
CA PHE A 134 4.32 -5.54 2.36
C PHE A 134 3.89 -5.09 0.96
N PHE A 135 4.79 -4.40 0.24
CA PHE A 135 4.52 -3.88 -1.09
C PHE A 135 4.88 -4.84 -2.23
N LEU A 136 5.22 -6.10 -1.95
CA LEU A 136 5.54 -7.10 -2.96
C LEU A 136 4.55 -7.15 -4.13
N PRO A 137 3.21 -7.12 -3.90
CA PRO A 137 2.24 -7.17 -4.98
C PRO A 137 2.35 -6.01 -5.97
N VAL A 138 2.67 -4.80 -5.49
CA VAL A 138 2.83 -3.62 -6.36
C VAL A 138 4.24 -3.52 -6.93
N PHE A 139 5.28 -3.86 -6.17
CA PHE A 139 6.65 -3.92 -6.65
C PHE A 139 6.87 -4.95 -7.76
N MET A 140 6.07 -6.00 -7.79
CA MET A 140 6.13 -7.06 -8.81
C MET A 140 4.99 -6.99 -9.81
N SER A 141 4.12 -5.98 -9.75
CA SER A 141 3.05 -5.80 -10.74
C SER A 141 3.61 -5.49 -12.13
N LYS A 142 2.94 -5.94 -13.18
CA LYS A 142 3.36 -5.71 -14.57
C LYS A 142 3.55 -4.22 -14.88
N ASP A 143 2.55 -3.42 -14.54
CA ASP A 143 2.50 -2.01 -14.96
C ASP A 143 3.16 -1.07 -13.93
N GLY A 144 3.08 -1.39 -12.63
CA GLY A 144 3.50 -0.50 -11.55
C GLY A 144 4.89 -0.74 -10.98
N ARG A 145 5.55 -1.87 -11.29
CA ARG A 145 6.81 -2.24 -10.62
C ARG A 145 7.90 -1.18 -10.72
N ARG A 146 8.04 -0.53 -11.88
CA ARG A 146 9.07 0.51 -12.09
C ARG A 146 8.70 1.80 -11.37
N SER A 147 7.46 2.26 -11.56
CA SER A 147 6.98 3.51 -10.96
C SER A 147 6.94 3.45 -9.44
N THR A 148 6.53 2.31 -8.85
CA THR A 148 6.50 2.15 -7.41
C THR A 148 7.92 2.13 -6.82
N ARG A 149 8.85 1.42 -7.45
CA ARG A 149 10.26 1.41 -7.02
C ARG A 149 10.90 2.79 -7.17
N ALA A 150 10.64 3.50 -8.28
CA ALA A 150 11.12 4.86 -8.51
C ALA A 150 10.55 5.83 -7.46
N PHE A 151 9.29 5.69 -7.08
CA PHE A 151 8.69 6.52 -6.04
C PHE A 151 9.44 6.42 -4.70
N PHE A 152 9.83 5.23 -4.26
CA PHE A 152 10.64 5.07 -3.06
C PHE A 152 12.08 5.57 -3.26
N ARG A 153 12.71 5.22 -4.38
CA ARG A 153 14.13 5.47 -4.62
C ARG A 153 14.45 6.90 -5.05
N GLU A 154 13.62 7.48 -5.93
CA GLU A 154 13.89 8.76 -6.58
C GLU A 154 13.09 9.91 -5.96
N HIS A 155 11.99 9.57 -5.30
CA HIS A 155 11.09 10.55 -4.66
C HIS A 155 10.97 10.36 -3.15
N ALA A 156 11.88 9.59 -2.54
CA ALA A 156 11.97 9.37 -1.11
C ALA A 156 10.60 9.09 -0.44
N ALA A 157 9.79 8.20 -1.06
CA ALA A 157 8.44 7.87 -0.58
C ALA A 157 7.54 9.11 -0.35
N GLY A 158 7.77 10.20 -1.08
CA GLY A 158 6.99 11.44 -0.99
C GLY A 158 7.40 12.38 0.15
N PHE A 159 8.59 12.21 0.73
CA PHE A 159 9.19 13.17 1.66
C PHE A 159 10.19 14.05 0.88
N PRO A 160 9.91 15.35 0.70
CA PRO A 160 10.85 16.24 0.03
C PRO A 160 12.13 16.40 0.86
N ASP A 161 13.25 16.64 0.19
CA ASP A 161 14.56 16.90 0.79
C ASP A 161 15.06 15.80 1.73
N ALA A 162 14.44 14.64 1.71
CA ALA A 162 14.86 13.50 2.51
C ALA A 162 15.77 12.54 1.72
N ASP A 163 16.72 11.95 2.44
CA ASP A 163 17.41 10.78 1.93
C ASP A 163 16.43 9.63 1.76
N TRP A 164 16.45 9.00 0.57
CA TRP A 164 15.51 7.93 0.23
C TRP A 164 15.57 6.73 1.18
N ALA A 165 16.78 6.40 1.69
CA ALA A 165 16.94 5.26 2.58
C ALA A 165 16.33 5.57 3.96
N LYS A 166 16.49 6.80 4.47
CA LYS A 166 15.83 7.25 5.70
C LYS A 166 14.31 7.27 5.54
N ALA A 167 13.81 7.76 4.42
CA ALA A 167 12.37 7.76 4.13
C ALA A 167 11.80 6.33 4.04
N THR A 168 12.55 5.41 3.43
CA THR A 168 12.14 3.99 3.36
C THR A 168 12.23 3.32 4.73
N SER A 169 13.27 3.62 5.55
CA SER A 169 13.38 3.14 6.94
C SER A 169 12.20 3.59 7.79
N PHE A 170 11.75 4.83 7.62
CA PHE A 170 10.58 5.35 8.34
C PHE A 170 9.32 4.50 8.07
N VAL A 171 9.10 4.09 6.83
CA VAL A 171 8.00 3.19 6.46
C VAL A 171 8.24 1.77 6.97
N GLU A 172 9.47 1.27 6.85
CA GLU A 172 9.90 -0.06 7.34
C GLU A 172 9.61 -0.23 8.82
N GLU A 173 10.01 0.74 9.66
CA GLU A 173 9.80 0.72 11.10
C GLU A 173 8.32 0.65 11.47
N PHE A 174 7.47 1.37 10.77
CA PHE A 174 6.01 1.29 10.99
C PHE A 174 5.46 -0.08 10.59
N LEU A 175 5.83 -0.58 9.42
CA LEU A 175 5.38 -1.89 8.96
C LEU A 175 5.88 -3.02 9.87
N TYR A 176 7.08 -2.88 10.44
CA TYR A 176 7.63 -3.82 11.43
C TYR A 176 6.72 -4.02 12.65
N THR A 177 5.91 -3.03 13.03
CA THR A 177 4.94 -3.16 14.12
C THR A 177 3.86 -4.22 13.87
N GLY A 178 3.63 -4.62 12.62
CA GLY A 178 2.59 -5.56 12.20
C GLY A 178 1.17 -4.99 12.27
N ALA A 179 1.01 -3.70 12.59
CA ALA A 179 -0.31 -3.07 12.78
C ALA A 179 -1.22 -3.13 11.53
N LEU A 180 -0.62 -3.26 10.35
CA LEU A 180 -1.33 -3.34 9.06
C LEU A 180 -1.27 -4.71 8.38
N ASP A 181 -0.71 -5.74 9.00
CA ASP A 181 -0.50 -7.04 8.35
C ASP A 181 -1.80 -7.67 7.83
N ASP A 182 -2.85 -7.64 8.64
CA ASP A 182 -4.18 -8.15 8.27
C ASP A 182 -4.84 -7.33 7.13
N TYR A 183 -4.32 -6.15 6.83
CA TYR A 183 -4.85 -5.22 5.82
C TYR A 183 -3.89 -5.01 4.64
N ARG A 184 -2.85 -5.82 4.55
CA ARG A 184 -1.76 -5.69 3.59
C ARG A 184 -2.24 -5.53 2.15
N GLU A 185 -3.19 -6.34 1.69
CA GLU A 185 -3.66 -6.30 0.30
C GLU A 185 -4.28 -4.94 -0.04
N VAL A 186 -5.13 -4.42 0.85
CA VAL A 186 -5.82 -3.14 0.67
C VAL A 186 -4.82 -2.00 0.73
N MET A 187 -4.01 -1.96 1.78
CA MET A 187 -3.08 -0.85 2.02
C MET A 187 -1.95 -0.79 0.99
N ALA A 188 -1.35 -1.93 0.62
CA ALA A 188 -0.37 -1.96 -0.46
C ALA A 188 -0.98 -1.53 -1.80
N GLY A 189 -2.24 -1.90 -2.03
CA GLY A 189 -2.99 -1.53 -3.23
C GLY A 189 -3.16 -0.02 -3.43
N LYS A 190 -3.16 0.77 -2.37
CA LYS A 190 -3.30 2.24 -2.44
C LYS A 190 -2.17 2.93 -3.23
N LEU A 191 -0.96 2.36 -3.24
CA LEU A 191 0.12 2.87 -4.09
C LEU A 191 -0.18 2.74 -5.60
N GLY A 192 -1.08 1.83 -5.97
CA GLY A 192 -1.49 1.61 -7.36
C GLY A 192 -0.45 0.92 -8.23
N THR A 193 -0.84 0.66 -9.48
CA THR A 193 -0.02 -0.05 -10.47
C THR A 193 0.10 0.72 -11.79
N SER A 194 0.14 2.05 -11.73
CA SER A 194 0.32 2.90 -12.91
C SER A 194 1.72 2.73 -13.51
N ALA A 195 1.84 2.71 -14.82
CA ALA A 195 3.12 2.64 -15.52
C ALA A 195 4.00 3.88 -15.30
N GLN A 196 3.38 5.00 -14.94
CA GLN A 196 4.06 6.26 -14.61
C GLN A 196 3.97 6.55 -13.12
N VAL A 197 4.96 7.29 -12.58
CA VAL A 197 4.95 7.72 -11.19
C VAL A 197 3.86 8.79 -11.01
N ASP A 198 2.78 8.42 -10.33
CA ASP A 198 1.75 9.35 -9.88
C ASP A 198 2.10 9.83 -8.47
N ARG A 199 2.95 10.85 -8.41
CA ARG A 199 3.46 11.40 -7.14
C ARG A 199 2.35 11.84 -6.20
N VAL A 200 1.29 12.47 -6.72
CA VAL A 200 0.18 12.97 -5.91
C VAL A 200 -0.53 11.82 -5.21
N ARG A 201 -0.97 10.82 -5.97
CA ARG A 201 -1.67 9.66 -5.41
C ARG A 201 -0.79 8.82 -4.50
N MET A 202 0.46 8.54 -4.92
CA MET A 202 1.38 7.73 -4.12
C MET A 202 1.76 8.43 -2.81
N SER A 203 1.99 9.75 -2.84
CA SER A 203 2.23 10.53 -1.62
C SER A 203 1.01 10.54 -0.71
N ALA A 204 -0.22 10.68 -1.25
CA ALA A 204 -1.44 10.60 -0.46
C ALA A 204 -1.56 9.23 0.23
N ALA A 205 -1.27 8.13 -0.49
CA ALA A 205 -1.24 6.80 0.10
C ALA A 205 -0.23 6.70 1.26
N ILE A 206 1.00 7.19 1.08
CA ILE A 206 1.99 7.23 2.18
C ILE A 206 1.52 8.12 3.33
N GLY A 207 0.75 9.19 3.08
CA GLY A 207 0.14 9.99 4.13
C GLY A 207 -0.74 9.18 5.08
N GLU A 208 -1.46 8.18 4.57
CA GLU A 208 -2.21 7.28 5.42
C GLU A 208 -1.29 6.38 6.28
N PHE A 209 -0.15 5.90 5.75
CA PHE A 209 0.84 5.16 6.56
C PHE A 209 1.45 6.05 7.65
N VAL A 210 1.73 7.33 7.35
CA VAL A 210 2.20 8.30 8.34
C VAL A 210 1.18 8.50 9.46
N ALA A 211 -0.09 8.71 9.11
CA ALA A 211 -1.19 8.84 10.07
C ALA A 211 -1.35 7.57 10.92
N GLY A 212 -1.29 6.40 10.29
CA GLY A 212 -1.33 5.11 10.96
C GLY A 212 -0.18 4.95 11.97
N ARG A 213 1.05 5.34 11.60
CA ARG A 213 2.21 5.34 12.50
C ARG A 213 1.98 6.23 13.71
N ILE A 214 1.55 7.48 13.52
CA ILE A 214 1.27 8.42 14.61
C ILE A 214 0.25 7.83 15.58
N LEU A 215 -0.82 7.21 15.09
CA LEU A 215 -1.84 6.60 15.92
C LEU A 215 -1.30 5.39 16.70
N VAL A 216 -0.51 4.53 16.07
CA VAL A 216 0.08 3.35 16.72
C VAL A 216 1.11 3.76 17.77
N ASP A 217 1.99 4.71 17.46
CA ASP A 217 2.99 5.24 18.38
C ASP A 217 2.32 5.93 19.59
N ALA A 218 1.14 6.54 19.40
CA ALA A 218 0.31 7.08 20.47
C ALA A 218 -0.49 6.00 21.25
N GLY A 219 -0.32 4.72 20.93
CA GLY A 219 -0.92 3.58 21.62
C GLY A 219 -2.33 3.22 21.17
N TYR A 220 -2.77 3.65 19.98
CA TYR A 220 -4.04 3.24 19.41
C TYR A 220 -3.89 1.92 18.62
N THR A 221 -4.93 1.08 18.71
CA THR A 221 -5.16 0.01 17.73
C THR A 221 -5.91 0.61 16.56
N ILE A 222 -5.43 0.38 15.34
CA ILE A 222 -6.01 0.93 14.12
C ILE A 222 -6.70 -0.15 13.27
N THR A 223 -7.74 0.25 12.56
CA THR A 223 -8.40 -0.54 11.52
C THR A 223 -8.56 0.38 10.31
N PRO A 224 -7.91 0.11 9.17
CA PRO A 224 -8.05 0.93 7.98
C PRO A 224 -9.34 0.64 7.20
N GLU A 225 -9.70 1.54 6.27
CA GLU A 225 -10.80 1.40 5.32
C GLU A 225 -12.14 1.06 5.97
N ILE A 226 -12.63 1.96 6.82
CA ILE A 226 -13.90 1.78 7.50
C ILE A 226 -15.04 2.18 6.59
N GLU A 227 -15.81 1.21 6.10
CA GLU A 227 -17.08 1.48 5.43
C GLU A 227 -18.07 2.11 6.42
N VAL A 228 -18.68 3.21 6.01
CA VAL A 228 -19.72 3.90 6.77
C VAL A 228 -21.02 3.88 5.99
N ALA A 229 -22.14 4.05 6.72
CA ALA A 229 -23.51 3.91 6.19
C ALA A 229 -23.83 4.77 4.95
N THR A 230 -22.98 5.73 4.62
CA THR A 230 -23.13 6.65 3.47
C THR A 230 -22.54 6.11 2.16
N GLY A 231 -21.91 4.91 2.18
CA GLY A 231 -21.25 4.33 1.01
C GLY A 231 -19.85 4.91 0.73
N HIS A 232 -19.34 5.76 1.62
CA HIS A 232 -17.96 6.23 1.61
C HIS A 232 -17.15 5.47 2.68
N SER A 233 -15.84 5.34 2.50
CA SER A 233 -14.94 4.81 3.52
C SER A 233 -14.19 5.95 4.20
N LEU A 234 -13.88 5.79 5.49
CA LEU A 234 -12.95 6.61 6.24
C LEU A 234 -11.64 5.85 6.40
N ASP A 235 -10.53 6.57 6.43
CA ASP A 235 -9.20 5.97 6.35
C ASP A 235 -8.90 5.08 7.56
N TYR A 236 -9.26 5.50 8.79
CA TYR A 236 -9.02 4.70 9.97
C TYR A 236 -10.13 4.78 11.01
N ARG A 237 -10.28 3.67 11.74
CA ARG A 237 -10.83 3.63 13.09
C ARG A 237 -9.69 3.43 14.07
N ALA A 238 -9.55 4.35 15.04
CA ALA A 238 -8.55 4.31 16.09
C ALA A 238 -9.20 4.04 17.46
N ARG A 239 -8.69 3.05 18.22
CA ARG A 239 -9.21 2.63 19.51
C ARG A 239 -8.14 2.63 20.58
N LYS A 240 -8.40 3.28 21.71
CA LYS A 240 -7.52 3.32 22.89
C LYS A 240 -8.36 3.52 24.14
N ASN A 241 -8.21 2.69 25.17
CA ASN A 241 -8.85 2.85 26.47
C ASN A 241 -10.36 3.15 26.43
N GLY A 242 -11.11 2.44 25.57
CA GLY A 242 -12.55 2.65 25.41
C GLY A 242 -12.93 3.80 24.47
N THR A 243 -12.00 4.65 24.09
CA THR A 243 -12.18 5.68 23.06
C THR A 243 -12.19 5.02 21.68
N ASN A 244 -13.13 5.43 20.82
CA ASN A 244 -13.26 4.95 19.46
C ASN A 244 -13.48 6.15 18.53
N LEU A 245 -12.48 6.44 17.70
CA LEU A 245 -12.46 7.61 16.83
C LEU A 245 -12.39 7.16 15.37
N LEU A 246 -13.03 7.93 14.52
CA LEU A 246 -12.90 7.82 13.07
C LEU A 246 -11.95 8.90 12.57
N ILE A 247 -11.04 8.53 11.70
CA ILE A 247 -9.99 9.41 11.19
C ILE A 247 -10.09 9.46 9.66
N GLU A 248 -10.09 10.67 9.14
CA GLU A 248 -9.93 10.94 7.71
C GLU A 248 -8.58 11.62 7.50
N VAL A 249 -7.82 11.16 6.53
CA VAL A 249 -6.47 11.68 6.23
C VAL A 249 -6.49 12.43 4.91
N THR A 250 -5.79 13.53 4.86
CA THR A 250 -5.53 14.23 3.60
C THR A 250 -4.10 14.74 3.57
N ARG A 251 -3.46 14.69 2.40
CA ARG A 251 -2.10 15.16 2.20
C ARG A 251 -2.09 16.24 1.13
N PRO A 252 -2.06 17.52 1.52
CA PRO A 252 -2.03 18.66 0.59
C PRO A 252 -0.81 18.59 -0.33
N GLN A 253 -1.00 19.02 -1.56
CA GLN A 253 0.08 19.20 -2.55
C GLN A 253 0.03 20.62 -3.07
N ILE A 254 1.17 21.26 -3.20
CA ILE A 254 1.27 22.58 -3.83
C ILE A 254 1.18 22.38 -5.33
N PRO A 255 0.21 23.00 -6.01
CA PRO A 255 0.07 22.86 -7.46
C PRO A 255 1.27 23.48 -8.18
N GLU A 256 2.00 22.72 -8.98
CA GLU A 256 3.18 23.19 -9.74
C GLU A 256 2.87 24.33 -10.73
N ASN A 257 1.60 24.49 -11.14
CA ASN A 257 1.19 25.39 -12.22
C ASN A 257 0.41 26.65 -11.76
N ARG A 258 0.33 26.92 -10.45
CA ARG A 258 -0.36 28.12 -9.93
C ARG A 258 0.61 28.98 -9.13
N ALA A 259 1.08 30.05 -9.74
CA ALA A 259 2.00 31.03 -9.14
C ALA A 259 1.47 31.73 -7.86
N ALA A 260 0.20 31.56 -7.51
CA ALA A 260 -0.45 32.21 -6.36
C ALA A 260 -0.87 31.23 -5.25
N SER A 261 -0.56 29.92 -5.34
CA SER A 261 -0.96 28.93 -4.34
C SER A 261 0.26 28.46 -3.53
N GLY A 262 0.50 29.11 -2.39
CA GLY A 262 1.49 28.64 -1.40
C GLY A 262 0.97 27.48 -0.56
N ALA A 263 1.83 26.95 0.29
CA ALA A 263 1.54 25.83 1.20
C ALA A 263 0.30 26.06 2.08
N VAL A 264 0.14 27.29 2.58
CA VAL A 264 -1.02 27.71 3.39
C VAL A 264 -2.34 27.58 2.62
N ALA A 265 -2.36 28.03 1.36
CA ALA A 265 -3.55 27.89 0.50
C ALA A 265 -3.84 26.42 0.18
N ALA A 266 -2.79 25.62 -0.09
CA ALA A 266 -2.95 24.18 -0.33
C ALA A 266 -3.58 23.46 0.85
N VAL A 267 -3.20 23.80 2.10
CA VAL A 267 -3.81 23.24 3.33
C VAL A 267 -5.29 23.61 3.39
N ARG A 268 -5.65 24.89 3.21
CA ARG A 268 -7.04 25.37 3.26
C ARG A 268 -7.91 24.71 2.20
N ASP A 269 -7.47 24.70 0.95
CA ASP A 269 -8.24 24.21 -0.20
C ASP A 269 -8.47 22.69 -0.08
N THR A 270 -7.44 21.95 0.32
CA THR A 270 -7.54 20.50 0.48
C THR A 270 -8.47 20.12 1.64
N ALA A 271 -8.33 20.79 2.79
CA ALA A 271 -9.20 20.57 3.93
C ALA A 271 -10.66 20.96 3.63
N ALA A 272 -10.89 22.08 2.94
CA ALA A 272 -12.23 22.51 2.55
C ALA A 272 -12.91 21.48 1.62
N THR A 273 -12.16 20.91 0.67
CA THR A 273 -12.67 19.87 -0.22
C THR A 273 -13.10 18.62 0.55
N LYS A 274 -12.29 18.15 1.50
CA LYS A 274 -12.64 17.00 2.36
C LYS A 274 -13.83 17.28 3.28
N THR A 275 -13.87 18.48 3.87
CA THR A 275 -14.92 18.89 4.80
C THR A 275 -16.28 19.02 4.11
N SER A 276 -16.34 19.68 2.93
CA SER A 276 -17.58 19.88 2.18
C SER A 276 -18.10 18.62 1.47
N GLY A 277 -17.21 17.66 1.19
CA GLY A 277 -17.55 16.40 0.54
C GLY A 277 -17.79 15.27 1.54
N GLN A 278 -16.76 14.52 1.77
CA GLN A 278 -16.77 13.23 2.49
C GLN A 278 -17.20 13.37 3.96
N LEU A 279 -16.62 14.36 4.69
CA LEU A 279 -16.91 14.54 6.11
C LEU A 279 -18.32 15.11 6.36
N ALA A 280 -18.83 15.97 5.48
CA ALA A 280 -20.21 16.48 5.57
C ALA A 280 -21.21 15.34 5.43
N ALA A 281 -20.96 14.36 4.57
CA ALA A 281 -21.82 13.20 4.38
C ALA A 281 -21.87 12.28 5.62
N HIS A 282 -20.87 12.34 6.52
CA HIS A 282 -20.82 11.56 7.76
C HIS A 282 -21.51 12.22 8.95
N GLY A 283 -22.04 13.43 8.79
CA GLY A 283 -22.72 14.13 9.87
C GLY A 283 -21.81 14.57 11.04
N GLY A 284 -20.49 14.61 10.84
CA GLY A 284 -19.50 14.97 11.85
C GLY A 284 -18.96 13.76 12.63
N GLY A 285 -18.08 14.02 13.61
CA GLY A 285 -17.52 13.00 14.52
C GLY A 285 -16.25 12.32 14.06
N ALA A 286 -15.77 12.58 12.82
CA ALA A 286 -14.45 12.16 12.39
C ALA A 286 -13.40 13.23 12.70
N VAL A 287 -12.18 12.81 13.02
CA VAL A 287 -11.01 13.69 13.17
C VAL A 287 -10.34 13.82 11.81
N LEU A 288 -10.11 15.04 11.34
CA LEU A 288 -9.36 15.28 10.12
C LEU A 288 -7.86 15.37 10.43
N PHE A 289 -7.07 14.49 9.79
CA PHE A 289 -5.61 14.52 9.79
C PHE A 289 -5.13 15.18 8.49
N VAL A 290 -4.48 16.34 8.61
CA VAL A 290 -3.89 17.05 7.47
C VAL A 290 -2.38 16.83 7.51
N ASP A 291 -1.90 15.95 6.67
CA ASP A 291 -0.50 15.55 6.60
C ASP A 291 0.29 16.46 5.66
N CYS A 292 1.05 17.38 6.20
CA CYS A 292 1.92 18.30 5.48
C CYS A 292 3.35 17.73 5.24
N SER A 293 3.56 16.42 5.38
CA SER A 293 4.89 15.79 5.21
C SER A 293 5.42 15.85 3.77
N SER A 294 4.60 16.29 2.81
CA SER A 294 5.01 16.59 1.43
C SER A 294 5.58 18.00 1.25
N PHE A 295 5.60 18.82 2.30
CA PHE A 295 6.13 20.18 2.26
C PHE A 295 7.60 20.18 2.71
N ASP A 296 8.38 21.06 2.09
CA ASP A 296 9.75 21.31 2.54
C ASP A 296 9.78 22.16 3.83
N ASP A 297 10.96 22.56 4.28
CA ASP A 297 11.11 23.30 5.54
C ASP A 297 10.54 24.72 5.46
N GLU A 298 10.63 25.40 4.28
CA GLU A 298 10.11 26.74 4.08
C GLU A 298 8.58 26.74 4.02
N ASP A 299 8.01 25.82 3.27
CA ASP A 299 6.56 25.63 3.16
C ASP A 299 5.94 25.28 4.50
N TRP A 300 6.56 24.37 5.25
CA TRP A 300 6.08 24.03 6.59
C TRP A 300 6.20 25.20 7.56
N ALA A 301 7.28 25.97 7.52
CA ALA A 301 7.44 27.15 8.36
C ALA A 301 6.32 28.16 8.13
N ALA A 302 5.90 28.38 6.87
CA ALA A 302 4.78 29.24 6.53
C ALA A 302 3.45 28.69 7.10
N VAL A 303 3.16 27.40 6.96
CA VAL A 303 1.96 26.77 7.51
C VAL A 303 1.94 26.85 9.03
N ARG A 304 3.07 26.53 9.68
CA ARG A 304 3.21 26.59 11.14
C ARG A 304 3.04 28.02 11.68
N GLY A 305 3.58 29.01 10.97
CA GLY A 305 3.49 30.42 11.37
C GLY A 305 2.09 31.01 11.22
N GLU A 306 1.34 30.60 10.20
CA GLU A 306 -0.01 31.11 9.95
C GLU A 306 -1.11 30.25 10.62
N GLN A 307 -0.86 28.97 10.86
CA GLN A 307 -1.81 27.99 11.40
C GLN A 307 -3.20 28.11 10.73
N PRO A 308 -3.29 27.89 9.40
CA PRO A 308 -4.53 28.08 8.66
C PRO A 308 -5.68 27.27 9.26
N ASP A 309 -6.86 27.91 9.42
CA ASP A 309 -8.07 27.22 9.82
C ASP A 309 -8.51 26.28 8.69
N VAL A 310 -8.67 25.00 8.99
CA VAL A 310 -9.08 23.93 8.08
C VAL A 310 -10.60 23.76 7.99
N HIS A 311 -11.38 24.62 8.69
CA HIS A 311 -12.85 24.63 8.70
C HIS A 311 -13.51 23.30 9.12
N HIS A 312 -12.72 22.36 9.63
CA HIS A 312 -13.18 21.11 10.22
C HIS A 312 -12.71 21.03 11.68
N ARG A 313 -13.59 20.57 12.55
CA ARG A 313 -13.31 20.41 13.98
C ARG A 313 -13.90 19.11 14.48
N PRO A 314 -13.08 18.20 15.03
CA PRO A 314 -11.66 18.37 15.36
C PRO A 314 -10.72 18.05 14.20
N ALA A 315 -9.58 18.74 14.11
CA ALA A 315 -8.53 18.43 13.16
C ALA A 315 -7.13 18.54 13.79
N VAL A 316 -6.18 17.81 13.21
CA VAL A 316 -4.75 17.84 13.51
C VAL A 316 -4.01 18.11 12.20
N VAL A 317 -3.31 19.23 12.14
CA VAL A 317 -2.41 19.55 11.02
C VAL A 317 -0.99 19.30 11.47
N TYR A 318 -0.26 18.47 10.75
CA TYR A 318 1.05 18.02 11.18
C TYR A 318 1.99 17.80 9.98
N ARG A 319 3.28 17.77 10.32
CA ARG A 319 4.34 17.33 9.42
C ARG A 319 5.20 16.30 10.14
N ALA A 320 5.32 15.12 9.55
CA ALA A 320 6.25 14.10 9.98
C ALA A 320 7.53 14.14 9.12
N ARG A 321 8.67 13.79 9.74
CA ARG A 321 9.95 13.67 9.07
C ARG A 321 10.50 12.23 9.19
N PRO A 322 11.37 11.79 8.26
CA PRO A 322 11.97 10.46 8.30
C PRO A 322 12.84 10.16 9.51
N ASP A 323 13.21 11.16 10.30
CA ASP A 323 13.91 10.99 11.60
C ASP A 323 12.96 10.62 12.75
N GLY A 324 11.66 10.52 12.46
CA GLY A 324 10.61 10.19 13.43
C GLY A 324 10.01 11.41 14.13
N SER A 325 10.52 12.64 13.90
CA SER A 325 9.93 13.83 14.47
C SER A 325 8.58 14.16 13.83
N VAL A 326 7.61 14.56 14.64
CA VAL A 326 6.29 15.01 14.19
C VAL A 326 5.95 16.32 14.91
N GLU A 327 5.75 17.37 14.14
CA GLU A 327 5.29 18.67 14.65
C GLU A 327 3.89 18.98 14.13
N GLY A 328 3.09 19.73 14.87
CA GLY A 328 1.77 20.08 14.40
C GLY A 328 1.02 21.06 15.28
N TYR A 329 -0.20 21.40 14.88
CA TYR A 329 -1.15 22.18 15.68
C TYR A 329 -2.55 21.54 15.60
N ARG A 330 -3.43 21.96 16.52
CA ARG A 330 -4.80 21.41 16.62
C ARG A 330 -5.83 22.51 16.32
N THR A 331 -6.91 22.12 15.69
CA THR A 331 -8.10 22.95 15.55
C THR A 331 -9.29 22.26 16.23
N GLY A 332 -9.91 22.94 17.21
CA GLY A 332 -11.01 22.40 17.98
C GLY A 332 -10.56 21.46 19.11
N SER A 333 -11.53 21.02 19.91
CA SER A 333 -11.29 20.05 20.99
C SER A 333 -11.26 18.64 20.40
N VAL A 334 -10.10 18.03 20.40
CA VAL A 334 -9.89 16.66 19.91
C VAL A 334 -9.90 15.72 21.11
N GLY A 335 -10.84 14.79 21.15
CA GLY A 335 -10.82 13.69 22.13
C GLY A 335 -9.72 12.64 21.84
N LEU A 336 -8.71 13.02 21.07
CA LEU A 336 -7.57 12.20 20.64
C LEU A 336 -6.35 12.55 21.48
N ASP A 337 -5.89 11.58 22.27
CA ASP A 337 -4.66 11.67 23.05
C ASP A 337 -3.48 11.14 22.20
N LEU A 338 -2.67 12.05 21.68
CA LEU A 338 -1.46 11.71 20.92
C LEU A 338 -0.20 11.70 21.79
N GLY A 339 -0.30 12.05 23.09
CA GLY A 339 0.83 12.08 24.01
C GLY A 339 1.99 12.92 23.45
N ASP A 340 3.20 12.37 23.55
CA ASP A 340 4.44 12.99 23.06
C ASP A 340 4.75 12.62 21.58
N THR A 341 3.86 11.87 20.90
CA THR A 341 4.07 11.45 19.49
C THR A 341 4.05 12.65 18.55
N VAL A 342 3.32 13.69 18.89
CA VAL A 342 3.26 14.94 18.12
C VAL A 342 3.64 16.09 19.01
N THR A 343 4.68 16.84 18.64
CA THR A 343 5.05 18.11 19.29
C THR A 343 4.11 19.20 18.79
N PHE A 344 3.17 19.61 19.65
CA PHE A 344 2.26 20.69 19.29
C PHE A 344 2.90 22.04 19.52
N VAL A 345 2.78 22.90 18.48
CA VAL A 345 3.17 24.32 18.56
C VAL A 345 1.94 25.16 18.88
N ASP A 346 2.12 26.07 19.82
CA ASP A 346 1.10 27.02 20.27
C ASP A 346 0.94 28.19 19.28
#